data_54d7a6ba1dd7cc5b161a2ec828046516
#
_entry.id   54d7a6ba1dd7cc5b161a2ec828046516
#
_cell.length_a   1.000
_cell.length_b   1.000
_cell.length_c   1.000
_cell.angle_alpha   90.00
_cell.angle_beta   90.00
_cell.angle_gamma   90.00
#
_symmetry.space_group_name_H-M   'P 1'
#
loop_
_entity.id
_entity.type
_entity.pdbx_description
1 polymer ?
#
loop_
_entity_poly.entity_id
_entity_poly.type
_entity_poly.pdbx_seq_one_letter_code
_entity_poly.pdbx_strand_id
1 'polypeptide(L)'
;MTATERRAAVGLASIVSLRMLGLFLIFPVFALYAEGLAGVTPALVGIAIGAYGLTQAFLQVPFGMLSDRLGRKPVIAAGLLLFAAGSVLAAVSDSIWGVIAGRMLQGSGAVAAAVMALAADLTGEEQRTKAMAIIGMSIGFSFMLALVLGPVLNGWIGVPGIFGLTAVLALLGIVLLFTGIPTPAQSRVHRDAEPVLDLFGRVLRDTGLLRLDFGIFALHMILTAVFLVVPLALRDSAGMDVGHHWMVYLPVLLVSVALM
;
A
#
# COMPACT_ATOMS: atom_id res chain seq x y z
N MET A 1 14.68 -1.68 -22.65
CA MET A 1 13.30 -2.22 -22.54
C MET A 1 12.63 -2.16 -23.92
N THR A 2 12.08 -3.27 -24.35
CA THR A 2 11.19 -3.34 -25.52
C THR A 2 9.89 -2.57 -25.26
N ALA A 3 9.09 -2.31 -26.30
CA ALA A 3 7.78 -1.65 -26.15
C ALA A 3 6.84 -2.46 -25.24
N THR A 4 6.87 -3.80 -25.33
CA THR A 4 6.07 -4.70 -24.50
C THR A 4 6.50 -4.69 -23.03
N GLU A 5 7.81 -4.77 -22.76
CA GLU A 5 8.34 -4.67 -21.41
C GLU A 5 8.02 -3.33 -20.74
N ARG A 6 8.15 -2.23 -21.50
CA ARG A 6 7.81 -0.90 -21.01
C ARG A 6 6.32 -0.78 -20.69
N ARG A 7 5.45 -1.30 -21.58
CA ARG A 7 3.99 -1.35 -21.34
C ARG A 7 3.66 -2.15 -20.08
N ALA A 8 4.32 -3.30 -19.89
CA ALA A 8 4.14 -4.12 -18.70
C ALA A 8 4.60 -3.39 -17.43
N ALA A 9 5.80 -2.83 -17.42
CA ALA A 9 6.35 -2.13 -16.26
C ALA A 9 5.51 -0.90 -15.87
N VAL A 10 5.11 -0.06 -16.84
CA VAL A 10 4.26 1.11 -16.60
C VAL A 10 2.87 0.69 -16.15
N GLY A 11 2.27 -0.34 -16.78
CA GLY A 11 0.95 -0.83 -16.39
C GLY A 11 0.94 -1.39 -14.95
N LEU A 12 1.95 -2.18 -14.58
CA LEU A 12 2.08 -2.70 -13.21
C LEU A 12 2.35 -1.58 -12.21
N ALA A 13 3.22 -0.62 -12.55
CA ALA A 13 3.45 0.56 -11.73
C ALA A 13 2.16 1.37 -11.51
N SER A 14 1.32 1.51 -12.55
CA SER A 14 0.02 2.19 -12.43
C SER A 14 -0.94 1.44 -11.49
N ILE A 15 -1.03 0.11 -11.55
CA ILE A 15 -1.85 -0.69 -10.63
C ILE A 15 -1.36 -0.50 -9.19
N VAL A 16 -0.04 -0.59 -8.97
CA VAL A 16 0.55 -0.37 -7.64
C VAL A 16 0.30 1.05 -7.17
N SER A 17 0.45 2.04 -8.07
CA SER A 17 0.21 3.45 -7.76
C SER A 17 -1.23 3.71 -7.33
N LEU A 18 -2.22 3.21 -8.08
CA LEU A 18 -3.65 3.35 -7.73
C LEU A 18 -3.95 2.75 -6.35
N ARG A 19 -3.43 1.55 -6.07
CA ARG A 19 -3.60 0.89 -4.79
C ARG A 19 -2.93 1.65 -3.64
N MET A 20 -1.67 2.08 -3.84
CA MET A 20 -0.92 2.80 -2.82
C MET A 20 -1.46 4.21 -2.58
N LEU A 21 -1.91 4.89 -3.62
CA LEU A 21 -2.59 6.17 -3.48
C LEU A 21 -3.81 6.03 -2.58
N GLY A 22 -4.71 5.08 -2.86
CA GLY A 22 -5.88 4.82 -2.02
C GLY A 22 -5.52 4.49 -0.57
N LEU A 23 -4.45 3.71 -0.36
CA LEU A 23 -3.96 3.37 0.97
C LEU A 23 -3.43 4.60 1.75
N PHE A 24 -2.65 5.45 1.08
CA PHE A 24 -1.95 6.57 1.71
C PHE A 24 -2.85 7.80 1.92
N LEU A 25 -3.92 7.97 1.13
CA LEU A 25 -4.84 9.11 1.24
C LEU A 25 -5.45 9.27 2.64
N ILE A 26 -5.64 8.18 3.37
CA ILE A 26 -6.22 8.22 4.72
C ILE A 26 -5.21 8.63 5.81
N PHE A 27 -3.91 8.44 5.60
CA PHE A 27 -2.90 8.63 6.65
C PHE A 27 -2.93 10.03 7.26
N PRO A 28 -2.94 11.13 6.50
CA PRO A 28 -2.90 12.47 7.07
C PRO A 28 -4.20 12.90 7.77
N VAL A 29 -5.30 12.16 7.61
CA VAL A 29 -6.62 12.57 8.10
C VAL A 29 -7.28 11.55 9.04
N PHE A 30 -6.77 10.32 9.07
CA PHE A 30 -7.42 9.22 9.76
C PHE A 30 -7.48 9.40 11.27
N ALA A 31 -6.40 9.87 11.90
CA ALA A 31 -6.35 10.05 13.36
C ALA A 31 -7.45 11.00 13.84
N LEU A 32 -7.67 12.09 13.13
CA LEU A 32 -8.70 13.09 13.43
C LEU A 32 -10.11 12.56 13.20
N TYR A 33 -10.33 11.85 12.10
CA TYR A 33 -11.61 11.21 11.79
C TYR A 33 -12.00 10.15 12.82
N ALA A 34 -11.03 9.36 13.25
CA ALA A 34 -11.26 8.25 14.16
C ALA A 34 -11.78 8.69 15.53
N GLU A 35 -11.52 9.94 15.97
CA GLU A 35 -12.06 10.49 17.22
C GLU A 35 -13.59 10.49 17.25
N GLY A 36 -14.25 10.60 16.10
CA GLY A 36 -15.71 10.55 15.98
C GLY A 36 -16.33 9.16 15.90
N LEU A 37 -15.53 8.09 15.86
CA LEU A 37 -16.04 6.74 15.72
C LEU A 37 -16.53 6.16 17.06
N ALA A 38 -17.63 5.39 17.01
CA ALA A 38 -18.14 4.70 18.19
C ALA A 38 -17.10 3.69 18.73
N GLY A 39 -16.87 3.73 20.05
CA GLY A 39 -15.97 2.83 20.76
C GLY A 39 -14.48 3.12 20.55
N VAL A 40 -14.12 4.33 20.08
CA VAL A 40 -12.73 4.74 19.84
C VAL A 40 -11.94 4.83 21.14
N THR A 41 -10.67 4.44 21.06
CA THR A 41 -9.62 4.74 22.04
C THR A 41 -8.33 5.04 21.27
N PRO A 42 -7.37 5.81 21.83
CA PRO A 42 -6.11 6.10 21.15
C PRO A 42 -5.36 4.83 20.70
N ALA A 43 -5.41 3.77 21.50
CA ALA A 43 -4.80 2.49 21.14
C ALA A 43 -5.50 1.84 19.92
N LEU A 44 -6.83 1.90 19.84
CA LEU A 44 -7.60 1.35 18.71
C LEU A 44 -7.37 2.13 17.42
N VAL A 45 -7.11 3.43 17.48
CA VAL A 45 -6.72 4.22 16.31
C VAL A 45 -5.39 3.70 15.75
N GLY A 46 -4.40 3.48 16.60
CA GLY A 46 -3.13 2.86 16.20
C GLY A 46 -3.31 1.46 15.62
N ILE A 47 -4.17 0.63 16.25
CA ILE A 47 -4.51 -0.70 15.75
C ILE A 47 -5.18 -0.62 14.37
N ALA A 48 -6.10 0.30 14.14
CA ALA A 48 -6.77 0.47 12.86
C ALA A 48 -5.77 0.82 11.73
N ILE A 49 -4.77 1.65 12.01
CA ILE A 49 -3.70 1.94 11.06
C ILE A 49 -2.82 0.71 10.83
N GLY A 50 -2.40 0.03 11.90
CA GLY A 50 -1.49 -1.10 11.85
C GLY A 50 -2.11 -2.41 11.32
N ALA A 51 -3.42 -2.60 11.49
CA ALA A 51 -4.13 -3.82 11.12
C ALA A 51 -3.97 -4.21 9.64
N TYR A 52 -3.96 -3.21 8.75
CA TYR A 52 -3.66 -3.41 7.34
C TYR A 52 -2.27 -4.03 7.13
N GLY A 53 -1.23 -3.43 7.73
CA GLY A 53 0.15 -3.89 7.59
C GLY A 53 0.35 -5.29 8.18
N LEU A 54 -0.28 -5.56 9.31
CA LEU A 54 -0.19 -6.85 9.99
C LEU A 54 -0.77 -7.99 9.13
N THR A 55 -1.99 -7.83 8.62
CA THR A 55 -2.61 -8.85 7.75
C THR A 55 -1.86 -9.00 6.44
N GLN A 56 -1.37 -7.89 5.84
CA GLN A 56 -0.53 -7.95 4.66
C GLN A 56 0.76 -8.73 4.89
N ALA A 57 1.45 -8.50 6.02
CA ALA A 57 2.69 -9.19 6.34
C ALA A 57 2.50 -10.71 6.43
N PHE A 58 1.43 -11.17 7.09
CA PHE A 58 1.13 -12.60 7.19
C PHE A 58 0.71 -13.23 5.86
N LEU A 59 -0.04 -12.52 5.04
CA LEU A 59 -0.62 -13.07 3.82
C LEU A 59 0.25 -12.84 2.57
N GLN A 60 1.30 -12.05 2.65
CA GLN A 60 2.19 -11.74 1.54
C GLN A 60 2.82 -13.00 0.93
N VAL A 61 3.34 -13.90 1.77
CA VAL A 61 3.95 -15.16 1.33
C VAL A 61 2.89 -16.13 0.79
N PRO A 62 1.78 -16.44 1.50
CA PRO A 62 0.70 -17.26 0.96
C PRO A 62 0.15 -16.79 -0.39
N PHE A 63 -0.07 -15.49 -0.57
CA PHE A 63 -0.55 -14.94 -1.84
C PHE A 63 0.50 -15.05 -2.96
N GLY A 64 1.78 -14.88 -2.62
CA GLY A 64 2.88 -15.14 -3.55
C GLY A 64 2.85 -16.58 -4.06
N MET A 65 2.85 -17.56 -3.16
CA MET A 65 2.77 -18.99 -3.49
C MET A 65 1.50 -19.34 -4.27
N LEU A 66 0.36 -18.76 -3.90
CA LEU A 66 -0.90 -19.00 -4.60
C LEU A 66 -0.83 -18.47 -6.04
N SER A 67 -0.13 -17.34 -6.26
CA SER A 67 0.05 -16.76 -7.59
C SER A 67 0.92 -17.61 -8.53
N ASP A 68 1.82 -18.43 -7.95
CA ASP A 68 2.62 -19.41 -8.72
C ASP A 68 1.75 -20.57 -9.23
N ARG A 69 0.73 -20.96 -8.46
CA ARG A 69 -0.13 -22.11 -8.77
C ARG A 69 -1.35 -21.74 -9.62
N LEU A 70 -2.04 -20.65 -9.27
CA LEU A 70 -3.28 -20.23 -9.92
C LEU A 70 -3.05 -19.22 -11.04
N GLY A 71 -1.82 -18.74 -11.20
CA GLY A 71 -1.45 -17.70 -12.14
C GLY A 71 -1.44 -16.30 -11.50
N ARG A 72 -0.59 -15.41 -12.02
CA ARG A 72 -0.35 -14.07 -11.46
C ARG A 72 -1.58 -13.19 -11.49
N LYS A 73 -2.21 -13.04 -12.67
CA LYS A 73 -3.33 -12.10 -12.86
C LYS A 73 -4.57 -12.45 -12.02
N PRO A 74 -5.05 -13.71 -11.95
CA PRO A 74 -6.19 -14.05 -11.10
C PRO A 74 -5.96 -13.74 -9.63
N VAL A 75 -4.77 -14.01 -9.10
CA VAL A 75 -4.45 -13.75 -7.69
C VAL A 75 -4.32 -12.24 -7.41
N ILE A 76 -3.72 -11.47 -8.34
CA ILE A 76 -3.70 -10.01 -8.23
C ILE A 76 -5.13 -9.45 -8.25
N ALA A 77 -6.00 -9.92 -9.14
CA ALA A 77 -7.39 -9.49 -9.21
C ALA A 77 -8.15 -9.82 -7.92
N ALA A 78 -8.02 -11.05 -7.39
CA ALA A 78 -8.64 -11.46 -6.14
C ALA A 78 -8.17 -10.59 -4.95
N GLY A 79 -6.87 -10.30 -4.87
CA GLY A 79 -6.34 -9.42 -3.83
C GLY A 79 -6.82 -7.97 -3.95
N LEU A 80 -6.95 -7.44 -5.16
CA LEU A 80 -7.53 -6.10 -5.39
C LEU A 80 -9.03 -6.08 -5.04
N LEU A 81 -9.77 -7.16 -5.27
CA LEU A 81 -11.16 -7.29 -4.84
C LEU A 81 -11.29 -7.32 -3.31
N LEU A 82 -10.43 -8.05 -2.61
CA LEU A 82 -10.38 -8.03 -1.16
C LEU A 82 -10.05 -6.62 -0.62
N PHE A 83 -9.10 -5.94 -1.26
CA PHE A 83 -8.76 -4.57 -0.92
C PHE A 83 -9.94 -3.60 -1.15
N ALA A 84 -10.66 -3.74 -2.26
CA ALA A 84 -11.86 -2.94 -2.54
C ALA A 84 -12.98 -3.24 -1.54
N ALA A 85 -13.25 -4.53 -1.24
CA ALA A 85 -14.28 -4.92 -0.27
C ALA A 85 -13.97 -4.40 1.14
N GLY A 86 -12.70 -4.49 1.58
CA GLY A 86 -12.25 -3.91 2.85
C GLY A 86 -12.40 -2.38 2.88
N SER A 87 -12.17 -1.71 1.75
CA SER A 87 -12.37 -0.27 1.62
C SER A 87 -13.85 0.10 1.74
N VAL A 88 -14.74 -0.64 1.09
CA VAL A 88 -16.19 -0.43 1.23
C VAL A 88 -16.64 -0.67 2.67
N LEU A 89 -16.18 -1.76 3.31
CA LEU A 89 -16.49 -2.03 4.71
C LEU A 89 -16.06 -0.89 5.63
N ALA A 90 -14.85 -0.37 5.46
CA ALA A 90 -14.36 0.78 6.22
C ALA A 90 -15.17 2.06 5.94
N ALA A 91 -15.60 2.27 4.69
CA ALA A 91 -16.38 3.45 4.28
C ALA A 91 -17.77 3.52 4.94
N VAL A 92 -18.42 2.37 5.15
CA VAL A 92 -19.79 2.30 5.69
C VAL A 92 -19.83 2.07 7.20
N SER A 93 -18.66 2.01 7.86
CA SER A 93 -18.58 1.68 9.28
C SER A 93 -18.57 2.94 10.15
N ASP A 94 -19.47 2.98 11.13
CA ASP A 94 -19.57 4.07 12.12
C ASP A 94 -18.83 3.75 13.43
N SER A 95 -18.18 2.59 13.51
CA SER A 95 -17.43 2.13 14.68
C SER A 95 -15.97 1.84 14.35
N ILE A 96 -15.08 2.06 15.34
CA ILE A 96 -13.65 1.78 15.18
C ILE A 96 -13.40 0.29 14.87
N TRP A 97 -14.22 -0.62 15.40
CA TRP A 97 -14.09 -2.06 15.15
C TRP A 97 -14.43 -2.43 13.70
N GLY A 98 -15.46 -1.80 13.11
CA GLY A 98 -15.81 -2.00 11.72
C GLY A 98 -14.70 -1.48 10.79
N VAL A 99 -14.12 -0.32 11.12
CA VAL A 99 -12.96 0.21 10.39
C VAL A 99 -11.75 -0.72 10.52
N ILE A 100 -11.45 -1.24 11.72
CA ILE A 100 -10.37 -2.23 11.92
C ILE A 100 -10.60 -3.47 11.05
N ALA A 101 -11.81 -4.02 11.04
CA ALA A 101 -12.15 -5.17 10.19
C ALA A 101 -11.97 -4.86 8.71
N GLY A 102 -12.42 -3.68 8.25
CA GLY A 102 -12.18 -3.20 6.88
C GLY A 102 -10.69 -3.09 6.55
N ARG A 103 -9.87 -2.56 7.46
CA ARG A 103 -8.42 -2.45 7.32
C ARG A 103 -7.72 -3.81 7.26
N MET A 104 -8.15 -4.75 8.10
CA MET A 104 -7.66 -6.14 8.04
C MET A 104 -8.00 -6.79 6.69
N LEU A 105 -9.22 -6.60 6.20
CA LEU A 105 -9.64 -7.12 4.90
C LEU A 105 -8.87 -6.46 3.75
N GLN A 106 -8.62 -5.14 3.81
CA GLN A 106 -7.73 -4.46 2.86
C GLN A 106 -6.33 -5.08 2.84
N GLY A 107 -5.74 -5.31 4.01
CA GLY A 107 -4.41 -5.93 4.14
C GLY A 107 -4.38 -7.37 3.63
N SER A 108 -5.50 -8.09 3.73
CA SER A 108 -5.63 -9.46 3.20
C SER A 108 -5.47 -9.52 1.67
N GLY A 109 -5.66 -8.41 0.96
CA GLY A 109 -5.34 -8.28 -0.45
C GLY A 109 -3.83 -8.10 -0.72
N ALA A 110 -2.99 -8.97 -0.21
CA ALA A 110 -1.52 -8.90 -0.25
C ALA A 110 -0.92 -9.21 -1.63
N VAL A 111 -1.12 -8.34 -2.62
CA VAL A 111 -0.75 -8.57 -4.02
C VAL A 111 0.70 -8.22 -4.39
N ALA A 112 1.47 -7.59 -3.50
CA ALA A 112 2.78 -7.04 -3.87
C ALA A 112 3.75 -8.13 -4.40
N ALA A 113 3.81 -9.30 -3.76
CA ALA A 113 4.63 -10.41 -4.24
C ALA A 113 4.21 -10.90 -5.64
N ALA A 114 2.90 -11.06 -5.87
CA ALA A 114 2.37 -11.48 -7.16
C ALA A 114 2.63 -10.44 -8.27
N VAL A 115 2.55 -9.13 -7.96
CA VAL A 115 2.87 -8.05 -8.90
C VAL A 115 4.35 -8.04 -9.24
N MET A 116 5.25 -8.18 -8.27
CA MET A 116 6.69 -8.24 -8.51
C MET A 116 7.07 -9.47 -9.33
N ALA A 117 6.45 -10.61 -9.05
CA ALA A 117 6.65 -11.82 -9.83
C ALA A 117 6.14 -11.64 -11.28
N LEU A 118 4.96 -11.03 -11.49
CA LEU A 118 4.47 -10.72 -12.83
C LEU A 118 5.38 -9.75 -13.59
N ALA A 119 5.94 -8.77 -12.90
CA ALA A 119 6.93 -7.86 -13.48
C ALA A 119 8.18 -8.63 -13.93
N ALA A 120 8.67 -9.57 -13.12
CA ALA A 120 9.80 -10.43 -13.46
C ALA A 120 9.50 -11.35 -14.65
N ASP A 121 8.28 -11.91 -14.72
CA ASP A 121 7.83 -12.77 -15.83
C ASP A 121 7.72 -12.01 -17.17
N LEU A 122 7.43 -10.70 -17.12
CA LEU A 122 7.20 -9.85 -18.30
C LEU A 122 8.44 -9.03 -18.73
N THR A 123 9.54 -9.10 -17.99
CA THR A 123 10.78 -8.36 -18.28
C THR A 123 11.99 -9.29 -18.34
N GLY A 124 12.88 -9.03 -19.31
CA GLY A 124 14.17 -9.72 -19.37
C GLY A 124 15.05 -9.42 -18.15
N GLU A 125 15.96 -10.32 -17.82
CA GLU A 125 16.82 -10.21 -16.63
C GLU A 125 17.56 -8.89 -16.56
N GLU A 126 18.12 -8.40 -17.67
CA GLU A 126 18.84 -7.13 -17.74
C GLU A 126 17.95 -5.89 -17.48
N GLN A 127 16.65 -6.02 -17.71
CA GLN A 127 15.69 -4.90 -17.56
C GLN A 127 14.88 -4.98 -16.25
N ARG A 128 14.99 -6.08 -15.50
CA ARG A 128 14.22 -6.34 -14.28
C ARG A 128 14.42 -5.26 -13.23
N THR A 129 15.68 -4.85 -13.00
CA THR A 129 16.00 -3.77 -12.05
C THR A 129 15.31 -2.45 -12.43
N LYS A 130 15.28 -2.12 -13.73
CA LYS A 130 14.59 -0.91 -14.20
C LYS A 130 13.07 -0.99 -14.00
N ALA A 131 12.47 -2.16 -14.26
CA ALA A 131 11.03 -2.35 -14.02
C ALA A 131 10.69 -2.21 -12.53
N MET A 132 11.49 -2.82 -11.65
CA MET A 132 11.32 -2.69 -10.20
C MET A 132 11.51 -1.25 -9.72
N ALA A 133 12.48 -0.52 -10.29
CA ALA A 133 12.67 0.90 -9.98
C ALA A 133 11.47 1.76 -10.39
N ILE A 134 10.87 1.52 -11.56
CA ILE A 134 9.66 2.23 -12.02
C ILE A 134 8.50 1.98 -11.04
N ILE A 135 8.31 0.73 -10.61
CA ILE A 135 7.28 0.38 -9.61
C ILE A 135 7.58 1.06 -8.28
N GLY A 136 8.81 1.00 -7.79
CA GLY A 136 9.23 1.64 -6.54
C GLY A 136 9.01 3.16 -6.54
N MET A 137 9.42 3.84 -7.61
CA MET A 137 9.19 5.29 -7.78
C MET A 137 7.70 5.63 -7.80
N SER A 138 6.85 4.78 -8.38
CA SER A 138 5.41 5.02 -8.40
C SER A 138 4.79 4.97 -7.01
N ILE A 139 5.32 4.15 -6.08
CA ILE A 139 4.90 4.10 -4.69
C ILE A 139 5.23 5.42 -3.98
N GLY A 140 6.49 5.90 -4.11
CA GLY A 140 6.92 7.17 -3.53
C GLY A 140 6.10 8.35 -4.06
N PHE A 141 5.87 8.41 -5.37
CA PHE A 141 5.01 9.43 -5.98
C PHE A 141 3.58 9.39 -5.46
N SER A 142 2.98 8.18 -5.33
CA SER A 142 1.64 8.02 -4.76
C SER A 142 1.57 8.50 -3.31
N PHE A 143 2.62 8.26 -2.52
CA PHE A 143 2.71 8.74 -1.15
C PHE A 143 2.74 10.28 -1.09
N MET A 144 3.61 10.92 -1.88
CA MET A 144 3.69 12.39 -1.95
C MET A 144 2.34 13.00 -2.35
N LEU A 145 1.71 12.43 -3.38
CA LEU A 145 0.42 12.90 -3.87
C LEU A 145 -0.68 12.73 -2.81
N ALA A 146 -0.67 11.62 -2.08
CA ALA A 146 -1.65 11.35 -1.03
C ALA A 146 -1.57 12.32 0.15
N LEU A 147 -0.37 12.78 0.52
CA LEU A 147 -0.20 13.75 1.61
C LEU A 147 -0.80 15.12 1.29
N VAL A 148 -0.84 15.48 0.02
CA VAL A 148 -1.48 16.72 -0.44
C VAL A 148 -2.98 16.50 -0.66
N LEU A 149 -3.35 15.44 -1.40
CA LEU A 149 -4.75 15.18 -1.76
C LEU A 149 -5.59 14.69 -0.58
N GLY A 150 -5.01 13.99 0.40
CA GLY A 150 -5.76 13.45 1.54
C GLY A 150 -6.54 14.53 2.31
N PRO A 151 -5.88 15.58 2.84
CA PRO A 151 -6.56 16.69 3.50
C PRO A 151 -7.56 17.42 2.60
N VAL A 152 -7.22 17.65 1.32
CA VAL A 152 -8.11 18.33 0.37
C VAL A 152 -9.38 17.51 0.12
N LEU A 153 -9.23 16.22 -0.20
CA LEU A 153 -10.36 15.32 -0.43
C LEU A 153 -11.19 15.11 0.83
N ASN A 154 -10.55 15.09 2.00
CA ASN A 154 -11.28 15.01 3.26
C ASN A 154 -12.26 16.19 3.44
N GLY A 155 -11.90 17.40 2.99
CA GLY A 155 -12.80 18.56 3.02
C GLY A 155 -14.02 18.41 2.08
N TRP A 156 -13.94 17.58 1.02
CA TRP A 156 -15.01 17.44 0.04
C TRP A 156 -15.88 16.20 0.27
N ILE A 157 -15.27 15.06 0.51
CA ILE A 157 -15.94 13.75 0.58
C ILE A 157 -15.78 13.04 1.93
N GLY A 158 -15.02 13.62 2.87
CA GLY A 158 -14.70 12.99 4.14
C GLY A 158 -13.87 11.73 4.03
N VAL A 159 -13.46 11.15 5.17
CA VAL A 159 -12.70 9.88 5.21
C VAL A 159 -13.53 8.70 4.68
N PRO A 160 -14.84 8.57 4.96
CA PRO A 160 -15.67 7.54 4.32
C PRO A 160 -15.64 7.62 2.79
N GLY A 161 -15.73 8.83 2.22
CA GLY A 161 -15.60 9.03 0.78
C GLY A 161 -14.23 8.69 0.23
N ILE A 162 -13.15 8.93 0.97
CA ILE A 162 -11.78 8.51 0.62
C ILE A 162 -11.67 6.97 0.59
N PHE A 163 -12.27 6.27 1.55
CA PHE A 163 -12.35 4.81 1.50
C PHE A 163 -13.15 4.32 0.29
N GLY A 164 -14.28 4.98 -0.03
CA GLY A 164 -15.06 4.70 -1.25
C GLY A 164 -14.22 4.91 -2.53
N LEU A 165 -13.50 6.03 -2.62
CA LEU A 165 -12.57 6.31 -3.71
C LEU A 165 -11.48 5.22 -3.81
N THR A 166 -10.94 4.77 -2.68
CA THR A 166 -9.96 3.68 -2.63
C THR A 166 -10.51 2.39 -3.26
N ALA A 167 -11.77 2.06 -2.99
CA ALA A 167 -12.42 0.90 -3.62
C ALA A 167 -12.52 1.08 -5.15
N VAL A 168 -12.89 2.27 -5.62
CA VAL A 168 -12.96 2.58 -7.06
C VAL A 168 -11.57 2.46 -7.70
N LEU A 169 -10.53 3.00 -7.08
CA LEU A 169 -9.15 2.91 -7.58
C LEU A 169 -8.68 1.44 -7.69
N ALA A 170 -9.05 0.60 -6.73
CA ALA A 170 -8.74 -0.84 -6.78
C ALA A 170 -9.45 -1.54 -7.94
N LEU A 171 -10.73 -1.23 -8.18
CA LEU A 171 -11.48 -1.76 -9.32
C LEU A 171 -10.90 -1.29 -10.66
N LEU A 172 -10.50 -0.03 -10.77
CA LEU A 172 -9.75 0.48 -11.94
C LEU A 172 -8.44 -0.26 -12.14
N GLY A 173 -7.74 -0.62 -11.05
CA GLY A 173 -6.56 -1.47 -11.09
C GLY A 173 -6.84 -2.85 -11.70
N ILE A 174 -7.99 -3.46 -11.41
CA ILE A 174 -8.42 -4.73 -12.00
C ILE A 174 -8.70 -4.56 -13.51
N VAL A 175 -9.40 -3.51 -13.91
CA VAL A 175 -9.64 -3.21 -15.34
C VAL A 175 -8.30 -3.08 -16.07
N LEU A 176 -7.37 -2.29 -15.52
CA LEU A 176 -6.04 -2.09 -16.10
C LEU A 176 -5.23 -3.40 -16.17
N LEU A 177 -5.36 -4.28 -15.18
CA LEU A 177 -4.70 -5.59 -15.15
C LEU A 177 -5.07 -6.45 -16.36
N PHE A 178 -6.34 -6.48 -16.73
CA PHE A 178 -6.82 -7.33 -17.83
C PHE A 178 -6.72 -6.66 -19.20
N THR A 179 -6.84 -5.34 -19.29
CA THR A 179 -6.82 -4.59 -20.57
C THR A 179 -5.42 -4.09 -20.92
N GLY A 180 -4.65 -3.66 -19.92
CA GLY A 180 -3.37 -2.96 -20.12
C GLY A 180 -2.15 -3.87 -20.11
N ILE A 181 -2.17 -4.97 -19.32
CA ILE A 181 -1.00 -5.79 -19.08
C ILE A 181 -1.02 -7.05 -19.95
N PRO A 182 0.08 -7.35 -20.66
CA PRO A 182 0.21 -8.60 -21.42
C PRO A 182 0.07 -9.82 -20.51
N THR A 183 -0.39 -10.94 -21.05
CA THR A 183 -0.34 -12.23 -20.35
C THR A 183 1.00 -12.88 -20.66
N PRO A 184 1.79 -13.30 -19.66
CA PRO A 184 3.04 -13.99 -19.92
C PRO A 184 2.77 -15.30 -20.66
N ALA A 185 3.57 -15.58 -21.70
CA ALA A 185 3.43 -16.81 -22.50
C ALA A 185 3.73 -18.09 -21.69
N GLN A 186 4.56 -17.96 -20.67
CA GLN A 186 4.85 -19.00 -19.68
C GLN A 186 5.03 -18.32 -18.32
N SER A 187 4.28 -18.77 -17.32
CA SER A 187 4.60 -18.47 -15.92
C SER A 187 5.85 -19.30 -15.59
N ARG A 188 7.00 -18.64 -15.57
CA ARG A 188 8.23 -19.31 -15.13
C ARG A 188 8.18 -19.35 -13.61
N VAL A 189 8.12 -20.56 -13.07
CA VAL A 189 8.46 -20.77 -11.66
C VAL A 189 9.94 -20.43 -11.54
N HIS A 190 10.25 -19.24 -11.07
CA HIS A 190 11.62 -18.87 -10.76
C HIS A 190 12.00 -19.63 -9.50
N ARG A 191 12.85 -20.66 -9.63
CA ARG A 191 13.36 -21.46 -8.51
C ARG A 191 13.90 -20.59 -7.37
N ASP A 192 14.41 -19.39 -7.70
CA ASP A 192 14.93 -18.43 -6.73
C ASP A 192 13.81 -17.67 -5.95
N ALA A 193 12.55 -17.80 -6.38
CA ALA A 193 11.38 -17.20 -5.73
C ALA A 193 10.53 -18.22 -4.96
N GLU A 194 10.86 -19.51 -5.01
CA GLU A 194 10.17 -20.53 -4.20
C GLU A 194 10.60 -20.40 -2.73
N PRO A 195 9.65 -20.24 -1.80
CA PRO A 195 9.98 -20.26 -0.38
C PRO A 195 10.46 -21.65 0.01
N VAL A 196 11.76 -21.81 0.16
CA VAL A 196 12.37 -23.05 0.67
C VAL A 196 12.28 -22.98 2.20
N LEU A 197 11.34 -23.75 2.78
CA LEU A 197 11.08 -23.77 4.22
C LEU A 197 12.34 -24.06 5.04
N ASP A 198 13.23 -24.90 4.53
CA ASP A 198 14.50 -25.25 5.19
C ASP A 198 15.47 -24.05 5.31
N LEU A 199 15.32 -23.05 4.45
CA LEU A 199 16.15 -21.83 4.51
C LEU A 199 15.61 -20.77 5.48
N PHE A 200 14.36 -20.85 5.91
CA PHE A 200 13.77 -19.90 6.85
C PHE A 200 14.59 -19.80 8.15
N GLY A 201 14.99 -20.94 8.70
CA GLY A 201 15.81 -20.96 9.91
C GLY A 201 17.19 -20.29 9.73
N ARG A 202 17.76 -20.34 8.52
CA ARG A 202 19.02 -19.66 8.19
C ARG A 202 18.83 -18.17 8.04
N VAL A 203 17.78 -17.73 7.33
CA VAL A 203 17.43 -16.31 7.14
C VAL A 203 17.15 -15.64 8.48
N LEU A 204 16.39 -16.29 9.37
CA LEU A 204 16.08 -15.78 10.72
C LEU A 204 17.31 -15.73 11.67
N ARG A 205 18.44 -16.33 11.29
CA ARG A 205 19.70 -16.26 12.04
C ARG A 205 20.76 -15.36 11.39
N ASP A 206 20.47 -14.86 10.19
CA ASP A 206 21.37 -13.93 9.51
C ASP A 206 21.28 -12.54 10.15
N THR A 207 22.30 -12.18 10.92
CA THR A 207 22.34 -10.90 11.65
C THR A 207 22.40 -9.68 10.73
N GLY A 208 22.91 -9.84 9.50
CA GLY A 208 22.94 -8.78 8.49
C GLY A 208 21.52 -8.47 7.99
N LEU A 209 20.76 -9.50 7.64
CA LEU A 209 19.35 -9.36 7.23
C LEU A 209 18.49 -8.85 8.38
N LEU A 210 18.64 -9.37 9.59
CA LEU A 210 17.88 -8.92 10.76
C LEU A 210 18.11 -7.42 11.07
N ARG A 211 19.34 -6.91 10.90
CA ARG A 211 19.62 -5.47 11.07
C ARG A 211 18.92 -4.63 10.03
N LEU A 212 18.89 -5.06 8.75
CA LEU A 212 18.17 -4.38 7.69
C LEU A 212 16.67 -4.40 7.95
N ASP A 213 16.12 -5.55 8.31
CA ASP A 213 14.70 -5.70 8.63
C ASP A 213 14.30 -4.82 9.82
N PHE A 214 15.13 -4.78 10.87
CA PHE A 214 14.91 -3.90 12.01
C PHE A 214 14.97 -2.42 11.61
N GLY A 215 15.89 -2.03 10.75
CA GLY A 215 15.98 -0.67 10.23
C GLY A 215 14.73 -0.26 9.46
N ILE A 216 14.23 -1.13 8.57
CA ILE A 216 12.99 -0.93 7.81
C ILE A 216 11.78 -0.87 8.76
N PHE A 217 11.71 -1.78 9.73
CA PHE A 217 10.66 -1.79 10.75
C PHE A 217 10.64 -0.49 11.55
N ALA A 218 11.79 -0.05 12.07
CA ALA A 218 11.91 1.17 12.86
C ALA A 218 11.49 2.41 12.05
N LEU A 219 11.94 2.50 10.79
CA LEU A 219 11.57 3.60 9.89
C LEU A 219 10.05 3.66 9.68
N HIS A 220 9.40 2.53 9.38
CA HIS A 220 7.96 2.48 9.16
C HIS A 220 7.17 2.70 10.45
N MET A 221 7.67 2.25 11.59
CA MET A 221 7.08 2.50 12.90
C MET A 221 7.08 4.01 13.20
N ILE A 222 8.22 4.69 13.01
CA ILE A 222 8.34 6.14 13.19
C ILE A 222 7.39 6.86 12.23
N LEU A 223 7.39 6.49 10.95
CA LEU A 223 6.51 7.08 9.94
C LEU A 223 5.03 6.96 10.34
N THR A 224 4.61 5.77 10.78
CA THR A 224 3.22 5.53 11.21
C THR A 224 2.88 6.33 12.46
N ALA A 225 3.80 6.40 13.44
CA ALA A 225 3.62 7.21 14.65
C ALA A 225 3.50 8.71 14.34
N VAL A 226 4.28 9.22 13.38
CA VAL A 226 4.20 10.61 12.92
C VAL A 226 2.80 10.90 12.36
N PHE A 227 2.24 10.01 11.53
CA PHE A 227 0.88 10.20 10.99
C PHE A 227 -0.24 10.02 12.02
N LEU A 228 0.04 9.42 13.17
CA LEU A 228 -0.89 9.37 14.28
C LEU A 228 -0.88 10.69 15.09
N VAL A 229 0.30 11.28 15.32
CA VAL A 229 0.49 12.39 16.25
C VAL A 229 0.47 13.75 15.56
N VAL A 230 1.12 13.90 14.40
CA VAL A 230 1.28 15.21 13.75
C VAL A 230 -0.04 15.85 13.32
N PRO A 231 -1.04 15.14 12.74
CA PRO A 231 -2.32 15.75 12.41
C PRO A 231 -3.05 16.31 13.64
N LEU A 232 -2.97 15.60 14.77
CA LEU A 232 -3.55 16.06 16.05
C LEU A 232 -2.81 17.29 16.57
N ALA A 233 -1.48 17.28 16.56
CA ALA A 233 -0.66 18.42 17.00
C ALA A 233 -0.89 19.65 16.13
N LEU A 234 -1.04 19.52 14.83
CA LEU A 234 -1.35 20.64 13.92
C LEU A 234 -2.71 21.29 14.25
N ARG A 235 -3.72 20.46 14.57
CA ARG A 235 -5.02 20.96 15.00
C ARG A 235 -4.96 21.59 16.39
N ASP A 236 -4.45 20.84 17.39
CA ASP A 236 -4.61 21.19 18.81
C ASP A 236 -3.59 22.24 19.28
N SER A 237 -2.37 22.22 18.76
CA SER A 237 -1.30 23.14 19.18
C SER A 237 -1.11 24.31 18.22
N ALA A 238 -1.28 24.10 16.91
CA ALA A 238 -1.13 25.15 15.91
C ALA A 238 -2.46 25.79 15.48
N GLY A 239 -3.61 25.25 15.90
CA GLY A 239 -4.94 25.75 15.53
C GLY A 239 -5.22 25.64 14.01
N MET A 240 -4.53 24.76 13.31
CA MET A 240 -4.61 24.66 11.86
C MET A 240 -5.78 23.77 11.43
N ASP A 241 -6.61 24.29 10.54
CA ASP A 241 -7.69 23.50 9.93
C ASP A 241 -7.14 22.31 9.14
N VAL A 242 -7.82 21.16 9.22
CA VAL A 242 -7.41 19.90 8.59
C VAL A 242 -7.20 20.04 7.09
N GLY A 243 -8.05 20.83 6.42
CA GLY A 243 -7.94 21.12 4.99
C GLY A 243 -6.66 21.83 4.58
N HIS A 244 -5.95 22.46 5.54
CA HIS A 244 -4.70 23.20 5.31
C HIS A 244 -3.45 22.44 5.73
N HIS A 245 -3.54 21.26 6.33
CA HIS A 245 -2.38 20.46 6.76
C HIS A 245 -1.39 20.16 5.62
N TRP A 246 -1.86 20.09 4.38
CA TRP A 246 -1.01 19.93 3.21
C TRP A 246 0.04 21.04 3.05
N MET A 247 -0.23 22.24 3.57
CA MET A 247 0.71 23.39 3.55
C MET A 247 1.95 23.14 4.42
N VAL A 248 1.87 22.24 5.39
CA VAL A 248 3.01 21.77 6.18
C VAL A 248 3.67 20.57 5.52
N TYR A 249 2.88 19.62 5.06
CA TYR A 249 3.43 18.38 4.48
C TYR A 249 4.19 18.63 3.18
N LEU A 250 3.67 19.46 2.29
CA LEU A 250 4.29 19.72 0.98
C LEU A 250 5.69 20.32 1.07
N PRO A 251 5.94 21.41 1.83
CA PRO A 251 7.29 21.94 2.00
C PRO A 251 8.27 20.95 2.62
N VAL A 252 7.84 20.19 3.64
CA VAL A 252 8.67 19.16 4.29
C VAL A 252 9.07 18.09 3.29
N LEU A 253 8.14 17.64 2.44
CA LEU A 253 8.43 16.67 1.39
C LEU A 253 9.40 17.23 0.34
N LEU A 254 9.18 18.47 -0.12
CA LEU A 254 10.06 19.10 -1.10
C LEU A 254 11.49 19.26 -0.58
N VAL A 255 11.64 19.67 0.68
CA VAL A 255 12.96 19.76 1.33
C VAL A 255 13.58 18.36 1.47
N SER A 256 12.79 17.35 1.86
CA SER A 256 13.30 15.99 1.99
C SER A 256 13.80 15.42 0.66
N VAL A 257 13.09 15.68 -0.44
CA VAL A 257 13.50 15.26 -1.79
C VAL A 257 14.75 16.02 -2.27
N ALA A 258 14.86 17.32 -1.94
CA ALA A 258 16.02 18.13 -2.31
C ALA A 258 17.30 17.74 -1.55
N LEU A 259 17.18 17.12 -0.38
CA LEU A 259 18.31 16.66 0.45
C LEU A 259 18.75 15.22 0.13
N MET A 260 17.98 14.46 -0.66
CA MET A 260 18.32 13.10 -1.13
C MET A 260 19.11 13.13 -2.46
#